data_d70ff046f679f3fa195aab71b4fbbc33
#
_entry.id   d70ff046f679f3fa195aab71b4fbbc33
#
_cell.length_a   1.000
_cell.length_b   1.000
_cell.length_c   1.000
_cell.angle_alpha   90.00
_cell.angle_beta   90.00
_cell.angle_gamma   90.00
#
_symmetry.space_group_name_H-M   'P 1'
#
loop_
_entity.id
_entity.type
_entity.pdbx_description
1 polymer ?
#
loop_
_entity_poly.entity_id
_entity_poly.type
_entity_poly.pdbx_seq_one_letter_code
_entity_poly.pdbx_strand_id
1 'polypeptide(L)'
;MRRTSSAGPAGPRRWVRLTLGAATVALGVIPATLAAAGPAGAATAHAAAAPTAPPPVTVLTPQSGHRGGDYFISPFGDTTSYANGPEILSPSGRVVWFKPVPAGQEASDFRVQDYRGRKVLTWWQGTGLGGLAAGTDYIYSDHFKKIATVQAGNGYSADGHEFLITPWNTALILIYTTATANLTSIGGPADQTVIDGIVQEISIRTGKVLWQWNSADHVPYSQSKQPLPATASTPWDWFHINAVHLTRDRNLLIDARDTWTTYKVSRPTGHIIWRLGGKASDFKIRAAKGQVLDSAGEIYSWQHDPEQTGPRTYTFFDNDSTGTPLLAYSRAVTVRLSYRARTATLVASDNQPEGLSAASQGNGQTIPGGDRVVGWGALPYFSEFSPGGRLLFNAGFPAGVNTYRAYRFPWPAGHPQHR
;
A
#
# COMPACT_ATOMS: atom_id res chain seq x y z
N MET A 1 -54.06 -25.03 -19.83
CA MET A 1 -53.31 -26.11 -20.50
C MET A 1 -51.90 -26.10 -20.02
N ARG A 2 -51.54 -27.07 -19.19
CA ARG A 2 -50.18 -27.33 -18.68
C ARG A 2 -49.34 -28.05 -19.72
N ARG A 3 -48.10 -27.62 -19.96
CA ARG A 3 -47.11 -28.47 -20.56
C ARG A 3 -45.88 -28.55 -19.64
N THR A 4 -45.67 -29.69 -19.08
CA THR A 4 -44.48 -30.17 -18.40
C THR A 4 -43.47 -30.64 -19.42
N SER A 5 -42.21 -30.22 -19.32
CA SER A 5 -41.08 -30.87 -20.01
C SER A 5 -40.10 -31.40 -18.97
N SER A 6 -39.91 -32.71 -19.06
CA SER A 6 -39.06 -33.55 -18.24
C SER A 6 -37.58 -33.40 -18.61
N ALA A 7 -36.71 -33.33 -17.60
CA ALA A 7 -35.27 -33.46 -17.76
C ALA A 7 -34.88 -34.95 -17.80
N GLY A 8 -34.09 -35.34 -18.78
CA GLY A 8 -33.48 -36.66 -18.88
C GLY A 8 -32.13 -36.75 -18.14
N PRO A 9 -31.65 -37.93 -17.76
CA PRO A 9 -30.52 -38.15 -16.89
C PRO A 9 -29.16 -38.00 -17.61
N ALA A 10 -28.17 -37.44 -16.89
CA ALA A 10 -26.80 -37.31 -17.37
C ALA A 10 -26.06 -38.65 -17.38
N GLY A 11 -25.42 -38.97 -18.49
CA GLY A 11 -24.58 -40.15 -18.68
C GLY A 11 -23.17 -39.99 -18.10
N PRO A 12 -22.41 -41.08 -17.89
CA PRO A 12 -21.19 -41.09 -17.13
C PRO A 12 -19.99 -40.49 -17.91
N ARG A 13 -19.21 -39.65 -17.22
CA ARG A 13 -17.96 -39.07 -17.73
C ARG A 13 -16.87 -40.16 -17.85
N ARG A 14 -16.33 -40.36 -19.03
CA ARG A 14 -15.14 -41.18 -19.29
C ARG A 14 -13.88 -40.42 -18.92
N TRP A 15 -13.07 -41.00 -18.06
CA TRP A 15 -11.70 -40.55 -17.77
C TRP A 15 -10.76 -41.08 -18.89
N VAL A 16 -10.06 -40.16 -19.57
CA VAL A 16 -8.99 -40.52 -20.50
C VAL A 16 -7.69 -40.46 -19.71
N ARG A 17 -7.03 -41.62 -19.58
CA ARG A 17 -5.66 -41.71 -19.05
C ARG A 17 -4.69 -41.39 -20.18
N LEU A 18 -3.90 -40.34 -20.06
CA LEU A 18 -2.75 -40.08 -20.89
C LEU A 18 -1.56 -40.88 -20.35
N THR A 19 -1.04 -41.80 -21.16
CA THR A 19 0.23 -42.50 -20.93
C THR A 19 1.37 -41.65 -21.45
N LEU A 20 2.32 -41.30 -20.58
CA LEU A 20 3.60 -40.69 -20.98
C LEU A 20 4.48 -41.76 -21.64
N GLY A 21 4.82 -41.54 -22.91
CA GLY A 21 5.86 -42.28 -23.60
C GLY A 21 7.25 -41.73 -23.23
N ALA A 22 8.12 -42.62 -22.73
CA ALA A 22 9.51 -42.31 -22.47
C ALA A 22 10.30 -42.34 -23.79
N ALA A 23 10.89 -41.21 -24.16
CA ALA A 23 11.88 -41.13 -25.25
C ALA A 23 13.29 -41.36 -24.69
N THR A 24 13.93 -42.47 -25.08
CA THR A 24 15.31 -42.79 -24.82
C THR A 24 16.21 -42.01 -25.77
N VAL A 25 17.04 -41.13 -25.24
CA VAL A 25 18.13 -40.47 -25.97
C VAL A 25 19.40 -41.28 -25.76
N ALA A 26 19.97 -41.82 -26.86
CA ALA A 26 21.26 -42.51 -26.86
C ALA A 26 22.40 -41.48 -26.71
N LEU A 27 23.18 -41.58 -25.63
CA LEU A 27 24.43 -40.83 -25.43
C LEU A 27 25.60 -41.55 -26.13
N GLY A 28 26.16 -40.87 -27.13
CA GLY A 28 27.44 -41.26 -27.73
C GLY A 28 28.60 -40.93 -26.76
N VAL A 29 29.41 -41.93 -26.45
CA VAL A 29 30.61 -41.82 -25.61
C VAL A 29 31.78 -41.35 -26.48
N ILE A 30 32.31 -40.16 -26.18
CA ILE A 30 33.61 -39.68 -26.70
C ILE A 30 34.63 -39.87 -25.58
N PRO A 31 35.78 -40.52 -25.79
CA PRO A 31 36.76 -40.66 -24.74
C PRO A 31 37.54 -39.34 -24.54
N ALA A 32 37.40 -38.73 -23.37
CA ALA A 32 38.18 -37.57 -22.95
C ALA A 32 39.46 -38.06 -22.26
N THR A 33 40.59 -37.60 -22.75
CA THR A 33 41.89 -37.77 -22.11
C THR A 33 41.96 -36.98 -20.81
N LEU A 34 42.20 -37.67 -19.68
CA LEU A 34 42.46 -37.04 -18.39
C LEU A 34 43.78 -36.31 -18.42
N ALA A 35 43.78 -34.98 -18.41
CA ALA A 35 44.86 -34.15 -17.92
C ALA A 35 44.64 -33.96 -16.42
N ALA A 36 45.61 -34.38 -15.59
CA ALA A 36 45.59 -34.17 -14.15
C ALA A 36 45.74 -32.68 -13.84
N ALA A 37 44.65 -32.02 -13.46
CA ALA A 37 44.66 -30.69 -12.85
C ALA A 37 44.88 -30.87 -11.34
N GLY A 38 45.93 -30.21 -10.82
CA GLY A 38 46.18 -30.13 -9.38
C GLY A 38 45.02 -29.46 -8.63
N PRO A 39 44.95 -29.59 -7.30
CA PRO A 39 43.85 -29.07 -6.52
C PRO A 39 43.80 -27.53 -6.63
N ALA A 40 42.88 -27.01 -7.41
CA ALA A 40 42.47 -25.61 -7.34
C ALA A 40 41.88 -25.38 -5.96
N GLY A 41 42.57 -24.60 -5.13
CA GLY A 41 42.04 -24.17 -3.84
C GLY A 41 40.67 -23.48 -4.08
N ALA A 42 39.60 -24.08 -3.57
CA ALA A 42 38.32 -23.45 -3.52
C ALA A 42 38.44 -22.22 -2.63
N ALA A 43 38.60 -21.04 -3.26
CA ALA A 43 38.37 -19.78 -2.56
C ALA A 43 36.93 -19.77 -2.14
N THR A 44 36.67 -20.04 -0.87
CA THR A 44 35.36 -19.80 -0.24
C THR A 44 35.14 -18.31 -0.35
N ALA A 45 34.33 -17.89 -1.33
CA ALA A 45 33.82 -16.55 -1.37
C ALA A 45 33.00 -16.36 -0.06
N HIS A 46 33.60 -15.64 0.89
CA HIS A 46 32.85 -15.19 2.04
C HIS A 46 31.75 -14.28 1.50
N ALA A 47 30.49 -14.72 1.57
CA ALA A 47 29.36 -13.84 1.31
C ALA A 47 29.52 -12.65 2.26
N ALA A 48 29.57 -11.43 1.69
CA ALA A 48 29.63 -10.22 2.51
C ALA A 48 28.44 -10.23 3.46
N ALA A 49 28.70 -9.88 4.74
CA ALA A 49 27.62 -9.78 5.72
C ALA A 49 26.61 -8.76 5.24
N ALA A 50 25.31 -9.08 5.36
CA ALA A 50 24.23 -8.15 5.00
C ALA A 50 24.37 -6.83 5.78
N PRO A 51 24.06 -5.68 5.17
CA PRO A 51 24.11 -4.40 5.86
C PRO A 51 23.18 -4.40 7.07
N THR A 52 23.59 -3.69 8.14
CA THR A 52 22.80 -3.58 9.38
C THR A 52 22.38 -2.14 9.69
N ALA A 53 22.94 -1.16 8.98
CA ALA A 53 22.65 0.25 9.14
C ALA A 53 21.55 0.72 8.18
N PRO A 54 20.67 1.67 8.59
CA PRO A 54 19.72 2.29 7.70
C PRO A 54 20.42 3.18 6.68
N PRO A 55 19.74 3.56 5.58
CA PRO A 55 20.24 4.55 4.63
C PRO A 55 20.35 5.94 5.33
N PRO A 56 21.39 6.72 5.00
CA PRO A 56 21.51 8.08 5.53
C PRO A 56 20.39 8.98 4.97
N VAL A 57 19.89 9.90 5.78
CA VAL A 57 18.93 10.93 5.38
C VAL A 57 19.63 12.29 5.31
N THR A 58 19.50 12.95 4.17
CA THR A 58 20.01 14.30 3.95
C THR A 58 18.87 15.30 4.16
N VAL A 59 19.04 16.23 5.10
CA VAL A 59 18.10 17.34 5.29
C VAL A 59 18.40 18.42 4.25
N LEU A 60 17.46 18.62 3.32
CA LEU A 60 17.55 19.59 2.22
C LEU A 60 17.00 20.97 2.63
N THR A 61 15.90 20.98 3.37
CA THR A 61 15.35 22.18 4.00
C THR A 61 15.23 21.92 5.51
N PRO A 62 16.00 22.61 6.35
CA PRO A 62 15.93 22.45 7.81
C PRO A 62 14.55 22.78 8.36
N GLN A 63 14.13 22.07 9.40
CA GLN A 63 12.84 22.24 10.04
C GLN A 63 12.68 23.69 10.57
N SER A 64 11.69 24.40 10.04
CA SER A 64 11.34 25.77 10.44
C SER A 64 9.96 25.86 11.12
N GLY A 65 9.27 24.74 11.30
CA GLY A 65 8.02 24.66 12.05
C GLY A 65 8.25 24.61 13.55
N HIS A 66 7.24 25.00 14.32
CA HIS A 66 7.29 25.03 15.80
C HIS A 66 6.72 23.77 16.46
N ARG A 67 6.42 22.72 15.68
CA ARG A 67 5.82 21.47 16.15
C ARG A 67 6.90 20.50 16.63
N GLY A 68 6.71 19.92 17.80
CA GLY A 68 7.53 18.83 18.30
C GLY A 68 7.21 17.51 17.64
N GLY A 69 8.13 16.55 17.72
CA GLY A 69 7.97 15.18 17.26
C GLY A 69 9.03 14.74 16.26
N ASP A 70 9.18 13.43 16.15
CA ASP A 70 10.12 12.76 15.27
C ASP A 70 9.41 12.24 14.02
N TYR A 71 10.18 11.96 12.95
CA TYR A 71 9.67 11.35 11.73
C TYR A 71 9.75 9.82 11.84
N PHE A 72 8.71 9.15 11.36
CA PHE A 72 8.55 7.70 11.34
C PHE A 72 8.51 7.25 9.90
N ILE A 73 9.50 6.48 9.49
CA ILE A 73 9.70 6.02 8.12
C ILE A 73 10.08 4.54 8.10
N SER A 74 9.96 3.90 6.97
CA SER A 74 10.45 2.53 6.73
C SER A 74 11.22 2.53 5.42
N PRO A 75 12.50 2.94 5.41
CA PRO A 75 13.29 2.97 4.18
C PRO A 75 13.54 1.57 3.65
N PHE A 76 13.47 1.43 2.33
CA PHE A 76 13.78 0.21 1.60
C PHE A 76 14.26 0.52 0.17
N GLY A 77 14.85 -0.48 -0.50
CA GLY A 77 15.33 -0.37 -1.88
C GLY A 77 16.73 -0.94 -2.05
N ASP A 78 17.79 -0.14 -1.87
CA ASP A 78 19.18 -0.61 -2.03
C ASP A 78 19.62 -1.50 -0.85
N THR A 79 19.33 -2.79 -0.94
CA THR A 79 19.70 -3.79 0.07
C THR A 79 21.16 -4.23 0.00
N THR A 80 21.94 -3.74 -0.95
CA THR A 80 23.38 -4.01 -1.04
C THR A 80 24.17 -3.06 -0.16
N SER A 81 23.68 -1.83 0.02
CA SER A 81 24.32 -0.78 0.80
C SER A 81 23.71 -0.59 2.18
N TYR A 82 22.39 -0.83 2.32
CA TYR A 82 21.63 -0.47 3.52
C TYR A 82 20.69 -1.59 3.94
N ALA A 83 20.34 -1.60 5.23
CA ALA A 83 19.29 -2.47 5.75
C ALA A 83 17.92 -1.81 5.62
N ASN A 84 16.90 -2.61 5.23
CA ASN A 84 15.51 -2.20 5.31
C ASN A 84 15.00 -2.26 6.75
N GLY A 85 14.04 -1.42 7.11
CA GLY A 85 13.37 -1.53 8.40
C GLY A 85 12.70 -0.24 8.89
N PRO A 86 11.86 -0.34 9.95
CA PRO A 86 11.26 0.82 10.57
C PRO A 86 12.32 1.69 11.28
N GLU A 87 12.21 3.01 11.10
CA GLU A 87 13.18 4.00 11.57
C GLU A 87 12.52 5.23 12.15
N ILE A 88 13.04 5.74 13.27
CA ILE A 88 12.67 7.03 13.85
C ILE A 88 13.81 8.01 13.65
N LEU A 89 13.51 9.16 13.04
CA LEU A 89 14.44 10.24 12.79
C LEU A 89 14.05 11.50 13.56
N SER A 90 15.03 12.14 14.17
CA SER A 90 14.84 13.51 14.68
C SER A 90 14.64 14.50 13.52
N PRO A 91 14.09 15.71 13.77
CA PRO A 91 13.97 16.75 12.75
C PRO A 91 15.31 17.23 12.15
N SER A 92 16.43 16.89 12.77
CA SER A 92 17.78 17.14 12.22
C SER A 92 18.31 16.03 11.30
N GLY A 93 17.50 15.01 11.02
CA GLY A 93 17.90 13.85 10.20
C GLY A 93 18.74 12.81 10.95
N ARG A 94 18.91 12.94 12.27
CA ARG A 94 19.65 11.96 13.07
C ARG A 94 18.77 10.76 13.40
N VAL A 95 19.30 9.55 13.19
CA VAL A 95 18.65 8.30 13.60
C VAL A 95 18.47 8.28 15.12
N VAL A 96 17.23 8.15 15.58
CA VAL A 96 16.84 8.01 16.99
C VAL A 96 16.70 6.53 17.33
N TRP A 97 16.11 5.76 16.44
CA TRP A 97 15.94 4.32 16.57
C TRP A 97 15.79 3.70 15.18
N PHE A 98 16.35 2.51 15.03
CA PHE A 98 16.22 1.71 13.83
C PHE A 98 16.14 0.23 14.18
N LYS A 99 15.34 -0.52 13.47
CA LYS A 99 15.24 -1.96 13.60
C LYS A 99 15.36 -2.62 12.23
N PRO A 100 16.52 -3.22 11.91
CA PRO A 100 16.66 -3.93 10.64
C PRO A 100 15.70 -5.11 10.58
N VAL A 101 15.11 -5.35 9.40
CA VAL A 101 14.34 -6.54 9.10
C VAL A 101 15.25 -7.60 8.47
N PRO A 102 14.88 -8.91 8.49
CA PRO A 102 15.65 -9.95 7.85
C PRO A 102 15.92 -9.67 6.37
N ALA A 103 17.05 -10.13 5.85
CA ALA A 103 17.39 -9.98 4.44
C ALA A 103 16.27 -10.54 3.54
N GLY A 104 15.95 -9.82 2.47
CA GLY A 104 14.86 -10.14 1.55
C GLY A 104 13.46 -9.74 2.05
N GLN A 105 13.34 -9.15 3.23
CA GLN A 105 12.11 -8.56 3.71
C GLN A 105 12.12 -7.03 3.63
N GLU A 106 10.92 -6.45 3.67
CA GLU A 106 10.65 -5.03 3.71
C GLU A 106 9.78 -4.71 4.91
N ALA A 107 9.80 -3.45 5.34
CA ALA A 107 8.85 -2.91 6.30
C ALA A 107 8.10 -1.75 5.66
N SER A 108 6.82 -1.58 6.04
CA SER A 108 6.01 -0.47 5.55
C SER A 108 5.03 0.03 6.61
N ASP A 109 4.44 1.20 6.35
CA ASP A 109 3.41 1.83 7.18
C ASP A 109 3.82 1.98 8.65
N PHE A 110 5.10 2.34 8.91
CA PHE A 110 5.62 2.52 10.26
C PHE A 110 5.12 3.82 10.89
N ARG A 111 4.33 3.68 11.94
CA ARG A 111 3.69 4.82 12.62
C ARG A 111 3.39 4.57 14.09
N VAL A 112 2.97 5.65 14.78
CA VAL A 112 2.44 5.58 16.14
C VAL A 112 0.92 5.43 16.08
N GLN A 113 0.39 4.48 16.84
CA GLN A 113 -1.05 4.24 17.00
C GLN A 113 -1.43 4.13 18.47
N ASP A 114 -2.73 4.11 18.75
CA ASP A 114 -3.27 3.87 20.09
C ASP A 114 -3.73 2.41 20.22
N TYR A 115 -3.21 1.70 21.22
CA TYR A 115 -3.66 0.36 21.57
C TYR A 115 -3.86 0.22 23.07
N ARG A 116 -5.08 -0.10 23.50
CA ARG A 116 -5.48 -0.21 24.93
C ARG A 116 -5.09 1.04 25.75
N GLY A 117 -5.30 2.22 25.19
CA GLY A 117 -5.02 3.50 25.85
C GLY A 117 -3.53 3.87 25.95
N ARG A 118 -2.66 3.17 25.24
CA ARG A 118 -1.22 3.45 25.17
C ARG A 118 -0.78 3.72 23.75
N LYS A 119 0.19 4.61 23.58
CA LYS A 119 0.89 4.79 22.31
C LYS A 119 1.76 3.58 22.03
N VAL A 120 1.67 3.05 20.81
CA VAL A 120 2.41 1.89 20.32
C VAL A 120 3.04 2.22 18.97
N LEU A 121 4.12 1.51 18.63
CA LEU A 121 4.70 1.50 17.29
C LEU A 121 4.08 0.36 16.50
N THR A 122 3.75 0.62 15.25
CA THR A 122 3.20 -0.40 14.36
C THR A 122 3.84 -0.34 12.99
N TRP A 123 4.05 -1.50 12.37
CA TRP A 123 4.48 -1.64 10.98
C TRP A 123 4.11 -3.00 10.42
N TRP A 124 3.95 -3.08 9.13
CA TRP A 124 3.95 -4.35 8.42
C TRP A 124 5.39 -4.79 8.08
N GLN A 125 5.64 -6.09 8.04
CA GLN A 125 6.92 -6.67 7.65
C GLN A 125 6.70 -7.96 6.86
N GLY A 126 7.33 -8.07 5.69
CA GLY A 126 7.15 -9.23 4.83
C GLY A 126 7.90 -9.11 3.51
N THR A 127 7.37 -9.74 2.47
CA THR A 127 7.92 -9.75 1.11
C THR A 127 6.83 -9.38 0.10
N GLY A 128 7.23 -8.79 -1.04
CA GLY A 128 6.32 -8.48 -2.15
C GLY A 128 5.49 -7.22 -1.95
N LEU A 129 6.02 -6.23 -1.25
CA LEU A 129 5.35 -4.93 -1.07
C LEU A 129 4.96 -4.32 -2.43
N GLY A 130 3.69 -3.89 -2.55
CA GLY A 130 3.14 -3.30 -3.77
C GLY A 130 2.29 -4.24 -4.62
N GLY A 131 1.94 -5.42 -4.12
CA GLY A 131 1.09 -6.37 -4.85
C GLY A 131 0.73 -7.57 -3.99
N LEU A 132 0.82 -8.78 -4.50
CA LEU A 132 0.53 -10.03 -3.77
C LEU A 132 1.55 -10.26 -2.63
N ALA A 133 1.55 -9.39 -1.63
CA ALA A 133 2.47 -9.43 -0.51
C ALA A 133 2.14 -10.53 0.49
N ALA A 134 3.15 -10.99 1.21
CA ALA A 134 3.01 -11.94 2.31
C ALA A 134 3.77 -11.45 3.53
N GLY A 135 3.04 -11.03 4.56
CA GLY A 135 3.66 -10.46 5.75
C GLY A 135 2.81 -10.54 7.00
N THR A 136 3.30 -9.83 8.00
CA THR A 136 2.73 -9.78 9.35
C THR A 136 2.81 -8.35 9.86
N ASP A 137 1.77 -7.88 10.52
CA ASP A 137 1.75 -6.61 11.20
C ASP A 137 2.26 -6.75 12.63
N TYR A 138 3.12 -5.83 13.03
CA TYR A 138 3.76 -5.81 14.34
C TYR A 138 3.24 -4.67 15.20
N ILE A 139 3.08 -4.93 16.50
CA ILE A 139 2.75 -3.94 17.52
C ILE A 139 3.84 -3.98 18.59
N TYR A 140 4.50 -2.83 18.80
CA TYR A 140 5.57 -2.67 19.79
C TYR A 140 5.22 -1.58 20.80
N SER A 141 5.69 -1.73 22.04
CA SER A 141 5.55 -0.71 23.09
C SER A 141 6.46 0.48 22.85
N ASP A 142 6.24 1.53 23.64
CA ASP A 142 7.12 2.69 23.80
C ASP A 142 8.53 2.36 24.33
N HIS A 143 8.72 1.15 24.85
CA HIS A 143 10.03 0.58 25.22
C HIS A 143 10.59 -0.36 24.15
N PHE A 144 10.11 -0.28 22.90
CA PHE A 144 10.56 -1.09 21.76
C PHE A 144 10.47 -2.60 21.96
N LYS A 145 9.53 -3.04 22.80
CA LYS A 145 9.25 -4.48 23.03
C LYS A 145 8.01 -4.91 22.24
N LYS A 146 8.10 -6.05 21.56
CA LYS A 146 6.97 -6.63 20.84
C LYS A 146 5.83 -6.96 21.82
N ILE A 147 4.63 -6.42 21.54
CA ILE A 147 3.40 -6.66 22.29
C ILE A 147 2.56 -7.74 21.61
N ALA A 148 2.38 -7.61 20.29
CA ALA A 148 1.53 -8.51 19.51
C ALA A 148 1.97 -8.52 18.05
N THR A 149 1.42 -9.48 17.32
CA THR A 149 1.41 -9.52 15.85
C THR A 149 -0.02 -9.71 15.38
N VAL A 150 -0.32 -9.22 14.19
CA VAL A 150 -1.59 -9.45 13.50
C VAL A 150 -1.29 -10.10 12.15
N GLN A 151 -2.06 -11.10 11.80
CA GLN A 151 -2.02 -11.80 10.53
C GLN A 151 -3.42 -11.85 9.92
N ALA A 152 -3.51 -11.98 8.62
CA ALA A 152 -4.77 -12.23 7.96
C ALA A 152 -5.34 -13.60 8.38
N GLY A 153 -6.65 -13.66 8.45
CA GLY A 153 -7.36 -14.92 8.67
C GLY A 153 -7.88 -15.53 7.37
N ASN A 154 -8.63 -16.62 7.49
CA ASN A 154 -9.27 -17.32 6.37
C ASN A 154 -8.29 -17.84 5.30
N GLY A 155 -7.03 -18.10 5.69
CA GLY A 155 -6.01 -18.61 4.75
C GLY A 155 -5.31 -17.55 3.89
N TYR A 156 -5.56 -16.25 4.15
CA TYR A 156 -4.91 -15.14 3.46
C TYR A 156 -3.61 -14.70 4.14
N SER A 157 -2.85 -13.85 3.45
CA SER A 157 -1.68 -13.15 3.98
C SER A 157 -1.96 -11.65 4.07
N ALA A 158 -1.44 -11.00 5.13
CA ALA A 158 -1.54 -9.55 5.27
C ALA A 158 -0.65 -8.85 4.25
N ASP A 159 -1.20 -7.82 3.63
CA ASP A 159 -0.52 -6.95 2.68
C ASP A 159 0.06 -5.71 3.36
N GLY A 160 1.12 -5.13 2.77
CA GLY A 160 1.91 -4.06 3.37
C GLY A 160 1.37 -2.64 3.15
N HIS A 161 0.23 -2.46 2.51
CA HIS A 161 -0.28 -1.13 2.20
C HIS A 161 -0.88 -0.40 3.40
N GLU A 162 -1.59 -1.09 4.31
CA GLU A 162 -2.23 -0.45 5.46
C GLU A 162 -2.40 -1.40 6.65
N PHE A 163 -2.04 -0.92 7.84
CA PHE A 163 -2.36 -1.53 9.13
C PHE A 163 -2.91 -0.49 10.08
N LEU A 164 -4.20 -0.54 10.40
CA LEU A 164 -4.88 0.43 11.24
C LEU A 164 -5.46 -0.21 12.51
N ILE A 165 -5.06 0.26 13.69
CA ILE A 165 -5.69 -0.12 14.96
C ILE A 165 -6.94 0.74 15.19
N THR A 166 -8.07 0.09 15.39
CA THR A 166 -9.34 0.77 15.64
C THR A 166 -9.48 1.20 17.12
N PRO A 167 -10.38 2.15 17.45
CA PRO A 167 -10.68 2.50 18.84
C PRO A 167 -11.22 1.35 19.70
N TRP A 168 -11.64 0.26 19.07
CA TRP A 168 -12.11 -0.96 19.77
C TRP A 168 -10.99 -1.98 20.02
N ASN A 169 -9.73 -1.62 19.74
CA ASN A 169 -8.55 -2.48 19.82
C ASN A 169 -8.64 -3.70 18.90
N THR A 170 -9.26 -3.53 17.73
CA THR A 170 -9.19 -4.43 16.60
C THR A 170 -8.26 -3.86 15.54
N ALA A 171 -7.86 -4.63 14.56
CA ALA A 171 -7.03 -4.22 13.44
C ALA A 171 -7.81 -4.27 12.14
N LEU A 172 -7.68 -3.25 11.30
CA LEU A 172 -8.03 -3.29 9.89
C LEU A 172 -6.75 -3.54 9.10
N ILE A 173 -6.79 -4.53 8.21
CA ILE A 173 -5.68 -4.93 7.35
C ILE A 173 -6.16 -5.13 5.92
N LEU A 174 -5.24 -5.00 4.98
CA LEU A 174 -5.48 -5.26 3.56
C LEU A 174 -4.93 -6.61 3.13
N ILE A 175 -5.52 -7.15 2.06
CA ILE A 175 -5.17 -8.45 1.49
C ILE A 175 -5.36 -8.37 -0.01
N TYR A 176 -4.45 -8.99 -0.75
CA TYR A 176 -4.59 -9.29 -2.17
C TYR A 176 -4.78 -10.78 -2.36
N THR A 177 -5.72 -11.17 -3.22
CA THR A 177 -5.97 -12.57 -3.55
C THR A 177 -6.29 -12.75 -5.02
N THR A 178 -5.87 -13.87 -5.59
CA THR A 178 -6.22 -14.21 -6.96
C THR A 178 -7.53 -14.99 -7.02
N ALA A 179 -8.33 -14.71 -8.04
CA ALA A 179 -9.57 -15.41 -8.36
C ALA A 179 -9.72 -15.58 -9.88
N THR A 180 -10.69 -16.38 -10.31
CA THR A 180 -11.08 -16.48 -11.73
C THR A 180 -12.42 -15.78 -11.91
N ALA A 181 -12.49 -14.85 -12.87
CA ALA A 181 -13.67 -14.07 -13.17
C ALA A 181 -14.10 -14.18 -14.62
N ASN A 182 -15.43 -14.14 -14.86
CA ASN A 182 -15.98 -14.00 -16.19
C ASN A 182 -16.10 -12.53 -16.56
N LEU A 183 -15.27 -12.09 -17.51
CA LEU A 183 -15.19 -10.70 -17.96
C LEU A 183 -15.83 -10.46 -19.33
N THR A 184 -16.62 -11.40 -19.85
CA THR A 184 -17.25 -11.30 -21.20
C THR A 184 -18.15 -10.06 -21.33
N SER A 185 -18.77 -9.60 -20.23
CA SER A 185 -19.60 -8.38 -20.22
C SER A 185 -18.83 -7.09 -20.47
N ILE A 186 -17.50 -7.11 -20.33
CA ILE A 186 -16.61 -5.96 -20.56
C ILE A 186 -15.59 -6.23 -21.68
N GLY A 187 -15.81 -7.28 -22.48
CA GLY A 187 -14.96 -7.64 -23.62
C GLY A 187 -13.74 -8.48 -23.27
N GLY A 188 -13.64 -8.97 -22.04
CA GLY A 188 -12.58 -9.88 -21.59
C GLY A 188 -12.95 -11.37 -21.73
N PRO A 189 -12.03 -12.28 -21.36
CA PRO A 189 -12.28 -13.73 -21.38
C PRO A 189 -13.23 -14.16 -20.25
N ALA A 190 -13.80 -15.38 -20.41
CA ALA A 190 -14.70 -15.96 -19.42
C ALA A 190 -13.97 -16.56 -18.19
N ASP A 191 -12.66 -16.68 -18.26
CA ASP A 191 -11.80 -17.35 -17.28
C ASP A 191 -10.57 -16.52 -16.91
N GLN A 192 -10.72 -15.19 -16.89
CA GLN A 192 -9.64 -14.26 -16.55
C GLN A 192 -9.16 -14.47 -15.09
N THR A 193 -7.85 -14.60 -14.92
CA THR A 193 -7.24 -14.45 -13.58
C THR A 193 -7.30 -12.98 -13.16
N VAL A 194 -7.95 -12.70 -12.03
CA VAL A 194 -8.06 -11.36 -11.45
C VAL A 194 -7.38 -11.30 -10.09
N ILE A 195 -7.00 -10.09 -9.65
CA ILE A 195 -6.52 -9.83 -8.30
C ILE A 195 -7.58 -9.00 -7.59
N ASP A 196 -8.19 -9.56 -6.56
CA ASP A 196 -9.18 -8.90 -5.72
C ASP A 196 -8.53 -8.28 -4.48
N GLY A 197 -9.05 -7.13 -4.06
CA GLY A 197 -8.68 -6.47 -2.80
C GLY A 197 -9.66 -6.83 -1.69
N ILE A 198 -9.14 -7.20 -0.52
CA ILE A 198 -9.94 -7.55 0.65
C ILE A 198 -9.53 -6.67 1.83
N VAL A 199 -10.53 -6.25 2.63
CA VAL A 199 -10.32 -5.67 3.97
C VAL A 199 -10.78 -6.70 5.00
N GLN A 200 -9.94 -6.98 5.99
CA GLN A 200 -10.35 -7.72 7.18
C GLN A 200 -10.27 -6.86 8.44
N GLU A 201 -11.25 -6.98 9.31
CA GLU A 201 -11.16 -6.54 10.70
C GLU A 201 -10.81 -7.75 11.57
N ILE A 202 -9.67 -7.67 12.26
CA ILE A 202 -9.10 -8.76 13.06
C ILE A 202 -9.14 -8.39 14.54
N SER A 203 -9.55 -9.32 15.38
CA SER A 203 -9.35 -9.21 16.82
C SER A 203 -7.87 -9.38 17.15
N ILE A 204 -7.17 -8.32 17.53
CA ILE A 204 -5.73 -8.37 17.90
C ILE A 204 -5.50 -9.39 19.02
N ARG A 205 -6.45 -9.52 19.96
CA ARG A 205 -6.33 -10.42 21.10
C ARG A 205 -6.44 -11.91 20.73
N THR A 206 -7.24 -12.26 19.72
CA THR A 206 -7.59 -13.68 19.44
C THR A 206 -7.20 -14.13 18.03
N GLY A 207 -6.79 -13.22 17.15
CA GLY A 207 -6.53 -13.51 15.74
C GLY A 207 -7.79 -13.80 14.90
N LYS A 208 -9.00 -13.72 15.50
CA LYS A 208 -10.24 -14.02 14.77
C LYS A 208 -10.61 -12.91 13.80
N VAL A 209 -11.03 -13.28 12.60
CA VAL A 209 -11.70 -12.38 11.66
C VAL A 209 -13.07 -12.01 12.22
N LEU A 210 -13.32 -10.72 12.39
CA LEU A 210 -14.58 -10.18 12.90
C LEU A 210 -15.48 -9.69 11.78
N TRP A 211 -14.87 -9.23 10.68
CA TRP A 211 -15.54 -8.70 9.51
C TRP A 211 -14.61 -8.81 8.29
N GLN A 212 -15.19 -8.99 7.11
CA GLN A 212 -14.46 -9.04 5.85
C GLN A 212 -15.29 -8.38 4.75
N TRP A 213 -14.60 -7.67 3.87
CA TRP A 213 -15.15 -7.06 2.67
C TRP A 213 -14.26 -7.41 1.47
N ASN A 214 -14.85 -7.85 0.38
CA ASN A 214 -14.13 -8.18 -0.86
C ASN A 214 -14.58 -7.23 -1.97
N SER A 215 -13.64 -6.65 -2.71
CA SER A 215 -13.90 -5.75 -3.83
C SER A 215 -14.84 -6.34 -4.89
N ALA A 216 -14.66 -7.61 -5.24
CA ALA A 216 -15.45 -8.29 -6.26
C ALA A 216 -16.94 -8.45 -5.90
N ASP A 217 -17.29 -8.46 -4.61
CA ASP A 217 -18.68 -8.56 -4.15
C ASP A 217 -19.43 -7.22 -4.22
N HIS A 218 -18.71 -6.10 -4.39
CA HIS A 218 -19.28 -4.76 -4.22
C HIS A 218 -19.03 -3.80 -5.38
N VAL A 219 -17.97 -4.03 -6.17
CA VAL A 219 -17.55 -3.14 -7.25
C VAL A 219 -17.51 -3.90 -8.57
N PRO A 220 -18.26 -3.46 -9.60
CA PRO A 220 -18.18 -4.08 -10.92
C PRO A 220 -16.78 -3.92 -11.56
N TYR A 221 -16.28 -4.95 -12.19
CA TYR A 221 -15.01 -4.94 -12.93
C TYR A 221 -14.92 -3.82 -13.99
N SER A 222 -16.05 -3.40 -14.56
CA SER A 222 -16.15 -2.29 -15.52
C SER A 222 -15.70 -0.93 -14.94
N GLN A 223 -15.60 -0.79 -13.59
CA GLN A 223 -15.10 0.44 -12.96
C GLN A 223 -13.58 0.54 -12.98
N SER A 224 -12.85 -0.55 -13.25
CA SER A 224 -11.40 -0.48 -13.43
C SER A 224 -11.03 0.47 -14.58
N LYS A 225 -9.99 1.25 -14.36
CA LYS A 225 -9.34 2.08 -15.41
C LYS A 225 -8.12 1.37 -16.01
N GLN A 226 -7.75 0.20 -15.48
CA GLN A 226 -6.67 -0.61 -16.03
C GLN A 226 -7.15 -1.34 -17.30
N PRO A 227 -6.33 -1.38 -18.36
CA PRO A 227 -6.63 -2.17 -19.54
C PRO A 227 -6.67 -3.65 -19.18
N LEU A 228 -7.50 -4.40 -19.92
CA LEU A 228 -7.49 -5.86 -19.82
C LEU A 228 -6.13 -6.41 -20.26
N PRO A 229 -5.58 -7.44 -19.57
CA PRO A 229 -4.35 -8.09 -19.98
C PRO A 229 -4.50 -8.80 -21.32
N ALA A 230 -3.38 -9.02 -22.00
CA ALA A 230 -3.36 -9.66 -23.31
C ALA A 230 -3.78 -11.15 -23.28
N THR A 231 -3.65 -11.81 -22.12
CA THR A 231 -4.02 -13.22 -21.95
C THR A 231 -4.82 -13.44 -20.66
N ALA A 232 -5.70 -14.41 -20.64
CA ALA A 232 -6.53 -14.76 -19.48
C ALA A 232 -5.70 -15.20 -18.26
N SER A 233 -4.54 -15.81 -18.49
CA SER A 233 -3.64 -16.27 -17.43
C SER A 233 -2.78 -15.16 -16.80
N THR A 234 -2.67 -14.00 -17.44
CA THR A 234 -2.00 -12.84 -16.86
C THR A 234 -2.90 -12.24 -15.79
N PRO A 235 -2.48 -12.21 -14.50
CA PRO A 235 -3.32 -11.64 -13.44
C PRO A 235 -3.64 -10.18 -13.73
N TRP A 236 -4.93 -9.84 -13.66
CA TRP A 236 -5.41 -8.46 -13.82
C TRP A 236 -5.65 -7.84 -12.45
N ASP A 237 -4.76 -6.92 -12.08
CA ASP A 237 -4.95 -6.09 -10.89
C ASP A 237 -5.93 -4.97 -11.23
N TRP A 238 -7.20 -5.28 -11.12
CA TRP A 238 -8.29 -4.41 -11.57
C TRP A 238 -8.71 -3.36 -10.55
N PHE A 239 -8.41 -3.62 -9.27
CA PHE A 239 -8.85 -2.80 -8.15
C PHE A 239 -7.69 -2.11 -7.44
N HIS A 240 -6.67 -2.86 -7.05
CA HIS A 240 -5.47 -2.43 -6.34
C HIS A 240 -5.82 -1.64 -5.07
N ILE A 241 -6.31 -2.34 -4.06
CA ILE A 241 -6.64 -1.74 -2.76
C ILE A 241 -5.37 -1.27 -2.06
N ASN A 242 -5.30 -0.01 -1.61
CA ASN A 242 -4.06 0.54 -1.05
C ASN A 242 -4.24 1.29 0.27
N ALA A 243 -5.48 1.50 0.73
CA ALA A 243 -5.73 2.09 2.04
C ALA A 243 -7.09 1.72 2.59
N VAL A 244 -7.19 1.66 3.92
CA VAL A 244 -8.45 1.62 4.65
C VAL A 244 -8.38 2.55 5.86
N HIS A 245 -9.29 3.51 5.96
CA HIS A 245 -9.36 4.44 7.07
C HIS A 245 -10.72 4.44 7.75
N LEU A 246 -10.74 4.69 9.07
CA LEU A 246 -11.96 4.83 9.85
C LEU A 246 -12.42 6.30 9.80
N THR A 247 -13.64 6.53 9.32
CA THR A 247 -14.25 7.86 9.29
C THR A 247 -14.82 8.26 10.66
N ARG A 248 -15.11 9.56 10.84
CA ARG A 248 -15.67 10.12 12.08
C ARG A 248 -17.01 9.51 12.48
N ASP A 249 -17.79 9.04 11.52
CA ASP A 249 -19.07 8.32 11.72
C ASP A 249 -18.88 6.78 11.79
N ARG A 250 -17.63 6.33 11.98
CA ARG A 250 -17.24 4.92 12.17
C ARG A 250 -17.50 4.01 10.97
N ASN A 251 -17.67 4.60 9.78
CA ASN A 251 -17.63 3.91 8.51
C ASN A 251 -16.18 3.85 7.99
N LEU A 252 -15.97 3.21 6.85
CA LEU A 252 -14.65 3.04 6.26
C LEU A 252 -14.50 3.91 5.01
N LEU A 253 -13.30 4.46 4.79
CA LEU A 253 -12.80 4.82 3.48
C LEU A 253 -11.96 3.65 3.00
N ILE A 254 -12.29 3.10 1.84
CA ILE A 254 -11.50 2.08 1.15
C ILE A 254 -11.01 2.72 -0.13
N ASP A 255 -9.72 2.71 -0.34
CA ASP A 255 -9.11 3.33 -1.51
C ASP A 255 -8.64 2.29 -2.51
N ALA A 256 -8.88 2.57 -3.80
CA ALA A 256 -8.52 1.68 -4.88
C ALA A 256 -7.83 2.45 -6.01
N ARG A 257 -6.52 2.20 -6.15
CA ARG A 257 -5.66 2.86 -7.13
C ARG A 257 -6.18 2.67 -8.56
N ASP A 258 -6.50 1.45 -8.93
CA ASP A 258 -6.75 1.09 -10.32
C ASP A 258 -8.18 1.36 -10.79
N THR A 259 -9.08 1.72 -9.88
CA THR A 259 -10.36 2.34 -10.20
C THR A 259 -10.33 3.88 -10.10
N TRP A 260 -9.25 4.48 -9.58
CA TRP A 260 -9.09 5.89 -9.22
C TRP A 260 -10.22 6.37 -8.31
N THR A 261 -10.64 5.51 -7.39
CA THR A 261 -11.84 5.75 -6.60
C THR A 261 -11.58 5.49 -5.12
N THR A 262 -12.03 6.43 -4.30
CA THR A 262 -12.18 6.22 -2.86
C THR A 262 -13.64 5.91 -2.57
N TYR A 263 -13.88 4.78 -1.92
CA TYR A 263 -15.21 4.29 -1.53
C TYR A 263 -15.45 4.58 -0.06
N LYS A 264 -16.56 5.25 0.27
CA LYS A 264 -17.07 5.22 1.65
C LYS A 264 -17.97 4.02 1.81
N VAL A 265 -17.61 3.14 2.74
CA VAL A 265 -18.28 1.85 2.96
C VAL A 265 -18.86 1.82 4.35
N SER A 266 -20.13 1.40 4.46
CA SER A 266 -20.80 1.13 5.73
C SER A 266 -20.13 -0.04 6.43
N ARG A 267 -19.46 0.20 7.58
CA ARG A 267 -18.77 -0.87 8.31
C ARG A 267 -19.72 -1.99 8.78
N PRO A 268 -20.97 -1.71 9.24
CA PRO A 268 -21.87 -2.80 9.64
C PRO A 268 -22.39 -3.66 8.49
N THR A 269 -22.58 -3.09 7.29
CA THR A 269 -23.30 -3.77 6.19
C THR A 269 -22.44 -4.07 4.98
N GLY A 270 -21.25 -3.47 4.84
CA GLY A 270 -20.39 -3.57 3.65
C GLY A 270 -20.89 -2.77 2.44
N HIS A 271 -22.07 -2.14 2.50
CA HIS A 271 -22.59 -1.37 1.37
C HIS A 271 -21.79 -0.10 1.11
N ILE A 272 -21.57 0.23 -0.15
CA ILE A 272 -20.96 1.48 -0.57
C ILE A 272 -21.96 2.62 -0.36
N ILE A 273 -21.56 3.60 0.47
CA ILE A 273 -22.36 4.79 0.78
C ILE A 273 -22.19 5.84 -0.32
N TRP A 274 -20.95 6.04 -0.78
CA TRP A 274 -20.61 6.90 -1.91
C TRP A 274 -19.26 6.53 -2.51
N ARG A 275 -19.03 7.00 -3.73
CA ARG A 275 -17.79 6.89 -4.51
C ARG A 275 -17.29 8.29 -4.84
N LEU A 276 -15.98 8.52 -4.68
CA LEU A 276 -15.32 9.75 -5.10
C LEU A 276 -14.24 9.41 -6.12
N GLY A 277 -14.25 10.07 -7.26
CA GLY A 277 -13.34 9.79 -8.37
C GLY A 277 -13.76 8.61 -9.24
N GLY A 278 -12.99 8.34 -10.28
CA GLY A 278 -13.17 7.22 -11.19
C GLY A 278 -14.44 7.26 -12.04
N LYS A 279 -14.72 6.14 -12.71
CA LYS A 279 -15.83 6.03 -13.69
C LYS A 279 -17.23 6.17 -13.09
N ALA A 280 -17.38 5.94 -11.79
CA ALA A 280 -18.69 5.89 -11.11
C ALA A 280 -18.80 6.89 -9.95
N SER A 281 -18.09 8.01 -10.03
CA SER A 281 -18.13 9.06 -9.00
C SER A 281 -19.55 9.55 -8.73
N ASP A 282 -19.91 9.61 -7.44
CA ASP A 282 -21.17 10.20 -6.97
C ASP A 282 -21.11 11.73 -6.88
N PHE A 283 -19.96 12.33 -7.19
CA PHE A 283 -19.71 13.77 -7.06
C PHE A 283 -19.23 14.37 -8.37
N LYS A 284 -19.70 15.57 -8.67
CA LYS A 284 -19.14 16.41 -9.74
C LYS A 284 -17.82 17.01 -9.25
N ILE A 285 -16.76 16.77 -9.99
CA ILE A 285 -15.41 17.25 -9.68
C ILE A 285 -15.29 18.73 -10.00
N ARG A 286 -14.60 19.49 -9.15
CA ARG A 286 -14.32 20.92 -9.28
C ARG A 286 -12.97 21.28 -8.68
N ALA A 287 -12.35 22.36 -9.18
CA ALA A 287 -11.22 23.02 -8.54
C ALA A 287 -11.63 24.39 -8.00
N ALA A 288 -11.15 24.75 -6.81
CA ALA A 288 -11.24 26.10 -6.30
C ALA A 288 -10.30 27.02 -7.06
N LYS A 289 -10.47 28.35 -6.91
CA LYS A 289 -9.57 29.33 -7.53
C LYS A 289 -8.11 29.05 -7.14
N GLY A 290 -7.24 28.96 -8.12
CA GLY A 290 -5.81 28.69 -7.94
C GLY A 290 -5.45 27.20 -7.82
N GLN A 291 -6.43 26.30 -7.85
CA GLN A 291 -6.21 24.85 -7.90
C GLN A 291 -6.39 24.31 -9.33
N VAL A 292 -5.67 23.25 -9.65
CA VAL A 292 -5.65 22.64 -11.00
C VAL A 292 -6.07 21.18 -10.88
N LEU A 293 -6.98 20.73 -11.75
CA LEU A 293 -7.28 19.32 -11.97
C LEU A 293 -6.22 18.71 -12.88
N ASP A 294 -6.10 17.40 -12.88
CA ASP A 294 -5.21 16.68 -13.79
C ASP A 294 -5.68 16.80 -15.27
N SER A 295 -4.90 16.26 -16.19
CA SER A 295 -5.25 16.30 -17.63
C SER A 295 -6.48 15.47 -17.99
N ALA A 296 -6.93 14.57 -17.09
CA ALA A 296 -8.17 13.80 -17.22
C ALA A 296 -9.39 14.55 -16.65
N GLY A 297 -9.20 15.71 -15.98
CA GLY A 297 -10.24 16.48 -15.30
C GLY A 297 -10.60 15.91 -13.93
N GLU A 298 -9.76 15.05 -13.37
CA GLU A 298 -9.95 14.45 -12.06
C GLU A 298 -9.19 15.22 -10.97
N ILE A 299 -9.51 14.98 -9.70
CA ILE A 299 -8.77 15.54 -8.55
C ILE A 299 -7.48 14.77 -8.33
N TYR A 300 -7.51 13.47 -8.59
CA TYR A 300 -6.42 12.54 -8.35
C TYR A 300 -6.50 11.31 -9.27
N SER A 301 -5.36 10.67 -9.45
CA SER A 301 -5.22 9.38 -10.11
C SER A 301 -4.13 8.54 -9.45
N TRP A 302 -4.34 7.22 -9.35
CA TRP A 302 -3.51 6.29 -8.58
C TRP A 302 -3.27 6.74 -7.14
N GLN A 303 -4.24 7.43 -6.56
CA GLN A 303 -4.20 8.05 -5.25
C GLN A 303 -3.94 7.04 -4.13
N HIS A 304 -3.45 7.55 -2.98
CA HIS A 304 -3.18 6.80 -1.76
C HIS A 304 -3.68 7.57 -0.53
N ASP A 305 -3.75 6.90 0.61
CA ASP A 305 -3.91 7.45 1.95
C ASP A 305 -5.07 8.45 2.10
N PRO A 306 -6.34 8.06 1.81
CA PRO A 306 -7.49 8.91 2.04
C PRO A 306 -7.76 9.08 3.53
N GLU A 307 -7.76 10.31 4.06
CA GLU A 307 -8.13 10.60 5.44
C GLU A 307 -9.32 11.56 5.53
N GLN A 308 -10.20 11.38 6.53
CA GLN A 308 -11.21 12.36 6.87
C GLN A 308 -10.70 13.31 7.95
N THR A 309 -10.19 14.49 7.56
CA THR A 309 -9.64 15.51 8.46
C THR A 309 -10.69 16.45 9.03
N GLY A 310 -11.91 16.49 8.47
CA GLY A 310 -13.03 17.30 8.94
C GLY A 310 -14.39 16.69 8.57
N PRO A 311 -15.53 17.28 9.02
CA PRO A 311 -16.87 16.72 8.75
C PRO A 311 -17.16 16.51 7.25
N ARG A 312 -16.58 17.34 6.40
CA ARG A 312 -16.72 17.30 4.93
C ARG A 312 -15.40 17.52 4.21
N THR A 313 -14.29 17.38 4.93
CA THR A 313 -12.94 17.61 4.42
C THR A 313 -12.17 16.31 4.44
N TYR A 314 -11.54 16.01 3.33
CA TYR A 314 -10.76 14.81 3.09
C TYR A 314 -9.41 15.18 2.50
N THR A 315 -8.39 14.42 2.83
CA THR A 315 -7.06 14.53 2.25
C THR A 315 -6.70 13.25 1.54
N PHE A 316 -5.85 13.36 0.51
CA PHE A 316 -5.36 12.25 -0.29
C PHE A 316 -3.93 12.55 -0.69
N PHE A 317 -3.14 11.53 -0.91
CA PHE A 317 -1.93 11.64 -1.70
C PHE A 317 -2.30 11.33 -3.16
N ASP A 318 -2.10 12.30 -4.03
CA ASP A 318 -2.36 12.21 -5.45
C ASP A 318 -1.06 11.92 -6.18
N ASN A 319 -0.90 10.68 -6.65
CA ASN A 319 0.25 10.30 -7.46
C ASN A 319 0.23 10.98 -8.82
N ASP A 320 -0.96 11.32 -9.30
CA ASP A 320 -1.19 11.95 -10.60
C ASP A 320 -0.56 11.16 -11.75
N SER A 321 -0.79 9.86 -11.74
CA SER A 321 -0.15 8.90 -12.62
C SER A 321 -1.14 7.86 -13.16
N THR A 322 -0.78 7.23 -14.26
CA THR A 322 -1.39 6.02 -14.84
C THR A 322 -0.30 5.01 -15.22
N GLY A 323 0.86 5.07 -14.56
CA GLY A 323 2.13 4.55 -15.05
C GLY A 323 2.92 5.59 -15.84
N THR A 324 2.24 6.63 -16.31
CA THR A 324 2.82 7.88 -16.85
C THR A 324 2.16 9.07 -16.15
N PRO A 325 2.89 10.15 -15.86
CA PRO A 325 2.34 11.33 -15.19
C PRO A 325 1.19 11.98 -15.96
N LEU A 326 0.10 12.36 -15.25
CA LEU A 326 -0.99 13.20 -15.78
C LEU A 326 -0.75 14.69 -15.49
N LEU A 327 -0.09 14.99 -14.35
CA LEU A 327 0.60 16.26 -14.08
C LEU A 327 2.11 16.00 -14.01
N ALA A 328 2.90 17.06 -14.07
CA ALA A 328 4.35 16.96 -13.97
C ALA A 328 4.84 16.50 -12.58
N TYR A 329 3.98 16.59 -11.55
CA TYR A 329 4.34 16.35 -10.16
C TYR A 329 3.19 15.70 -9.37
N SER A 330 3.53 14.90 -8.38
CA SER A 330 2.59 14.41 -7.37
C SER A 330 2.34 15.46 -6.28
N ARG A 331 1.24 15.30 -5.54
CA ARG A 331 0.80 16.30 -4.54
C ARG A 331 -0.03 15.68 -3.42
N ALA A 332 0.04 16.28 -2.23
CA ALA A 332 -0.95 16.03 -1.18
C ALA A 332 -2.12 17.00 -1.36
N VAL A 333 -3.33 16.50 -1.50
CA VAL A 333 -4.51 17.30 -1.84
C VAL A 333 -5.53 17.34 -0.70
N THR A 334 -6.26 18.46 -0.62
CA THR A 334 -7.42 18.61 0.27
C THR A 334 -8.67 18.80 -0.55
N VAL A 335 -9.68 17.99 -0.28
CA VAL A 335 -10.96 17.98 -0.99
C VAL A 335 -12.09 18.28 -0.02
N ARG A 336 -13.01 19.17 -0.43
CA ARG A 336 -14.24 19.47 0.31
C ARG A 336 -15.44 18.88 -0.41
N LEU A 337 -16.24 18.06 0.30
CA LEU A 337 -17.45 17.48 -0.23
C LEU A 337 -18.69 18.32 0.14
N SER A 338 -19.57 18.50 -0.82
CA SER A 338 -20.95 18.94 -0.58
C SER A 338 -21.91 17.80 -0.89
N TYR A 339 -22.42 17.13 0.13
CA TYR A 339 -23.35 16.01 -0.04
C TYR A 339 -24.67 16.44 -0.67
N ARG A 340 -25.16 17.63 -0.33
CA ARG A 340 -26.40 18.18 -0.89
C ARG A 340 -26.26 18.51 -2.38
N ALA A 341 -25.13 19.15 -2.77
CA ALA A 341 -24.89 19.56 -4.16
C ALA A 341 -24.23 18.45 -4.98
N ARG A 342 -23.84 17.35 -4.35
CA ARG A 342 -23.08 16.26 -4.99
C ARG A 342 -21.84 16.81 -5.71
N THR A 343 -21.03 17.62 -5.02
CA THR A 343 -19.79 18.18 -5.57
C THR A 343 -18.61 17.85 -4.66
N ALA A 344 -17.48 17.55 -5.29
CA ALA A 344 -16.17 17.44 -4.67
C ALA A 344 -15.29 18.56 -5.22
N THR A 345 -14.75 19.37 -4.33
CA THR A 345 -13.94 20.53 -4.71
C THR A 345 -12.53 20.37 -4.17
N LEU A 346 -11.54 20.33 -5.06
CA LEU A 346 -10.13 20.48 -4.71
C LEU A 346 -9.91 21.88 -4.15
N VAL A 347 -9.55 22.00 -2.88
CA VAL A 347 -9.44 23.30 -2.18
C VAL A 347 -8.01 23.69 -1.84
N ALA A 348 -7.09 22.73 -1.76
CA ALA A 348 -5.66 22.97 -1.54
C ALA A 348 -4.83 21.81 -2.09
N SER A 349 -3.59 22.10 -2.45
CA SER A 349 -2.58 21.12 -2.82
C SER A 349 -1.20 21.57 -2.31
N ASP A 350 -0.41 20.62 -1.78
CA ASP A 350 1.01 20.78 -1.51
C ASP A 350 1.76 19.92 -2.53
N ASN A 351 2.44 20.59 -3.43
CA ASN A 351 3.10 19.94 -4.57
C ASN A 351 4.49 19.44 -4.16
N GLN A 352 4.96 18.38 -4.82
CA GLN A 352 6.29 17.86 -4.62
C GLN A 352 7.33 18.96 -4.92
N PRO A 353 8.26 19.27 -3.96
CA PRO A 353 9.10 20.47 -4.03
C PRO A 353 10.03 20.57 -5.24
N GLU A 354 10.54 19.43 -5.73
CA GLU A 354 11.41 19.36 -6.90
C GLU A 354 10.62 19.19 -8.23
N GLY A 355 9.28 19.20 -8.18
CA GLY A 355 8.43 19.05 -9.36
C GLY A 355 8.42 17.64 -9.94
N LEU A 356 8.55 16.60 -9.10
CA LEU A 356 8.63 15.20 -9.52
C LEU A 356 7.30 14.47 -9.34
N SER A 357 7.07 13.44 -10.17
CA SER A 357 5.93 12.55 -10.08
C SER A 357 6.32 11.21 -9.43
N ALA A 358 5.61 10.83 -8.36
CA ALA A 358 5.71 9.53 -7.72
C ALA A 358 4.78 8.53 -8.39
N ALA A 359 5.32 7.49 -8.99
CA ALA A 359 4.52 6.50 -9.72
C ALA A 359 3.58 5.67 -8.82
N SER A 360 3.85 5.60 -7.50
CA SER A 360 3.06 4.81 -6.53
C SER A 360 3.37 5.22 -5.10
N GLN A 361 2.61 4.66 -4.14
CA GLN A 361 2.82 4.85 -2.70
C GLN A 361 2.55 6.31 -2.27
N GLY A 362 2.93 6.66 -1.04
CA GLY A 362 2.82 8.02 -0.52
C GLY A 362 1.68 8.22 0.47
N ASN A 363 1.77 9.33 1.21
CA ASN A 363 0.76 9.73 2.18
C ASN A 363 0.76 11.24 2.42
N GLY A 364 -0.32 11.73 3.06
CA GLY A 364 -0.46 13.13 3.43
C GLY A 364 -1.05 13.32 4.82
N GLN A 365 -0.27 13.06 5.88
CA GLN A 365 -0.70 13.21 7.26
C GLN A 365 -0.94 14.67 7.65
N THR A 366 -2.13 15.02 8.13
CA THR A 366 -2.39 16.29 8.80
C THR A 366 -2.11 16.16 10.31
N ILE A 367 -1.12 16.86 10.82
CA ILE A 367 -0.78 16.85 12.26
C ILE A 367 -1.52 17.95 13.04
N PRO A 368 -1.63 17.86 14.39
CA PRO A 368 -2.25 18.89 15.21
C PRO A 368 -1.67 20.28 14.94
N GLY A 369 -2.55 21.22 14.60
CA GLY A 369 -2.18 22.58 14.18
C GLY A 369 -2.24 22.80 12.67
N GLY A 370 -2.47 21.74 11.91
CA GLY A 370 -2.78 21.81 10.48
C GLY A 370 -1.57 21.72 9.55
N ASP A 371 -0.34 21.57 10.08
CA ASP A 371 0.81 21.27 9.24
C ASP A 371 0.62 19.89 8.58
N ARG A 372 1.17 19.70 7.39
CA ARG A 372 1.05 18.45 6.64
C ARG A 372 2.41 17.82 6.41
N VAL A 373 2.56 16.58 6.86
CA VAL A 373 3.70 15.73 6.55
C VAL A 373 3.37 14.89 5.32
N VAL A 374 4.25 14.89 4.32
CA VAL A 374 4.07 14.20 3.06
C VAL A 374 5.21 13.24 2.84
N GLY A 375 4.91 11.94 2.74
CA GLY A 375 5.80 10.93 2.18
C GLY A 375 5.58 10.85 0.67
N TRP A 376 6.63 11.01 -0.12
CA TRP A 376 6.53 11.08 -1.58
C TRP A 376 6.58 9.70 -2.26
N GLY A 377 6.26 8.64 -1.51
CA GLY A 377 6.10 7.28 -2.05
C GLY A 377 7.35 6.76 -2.75
N ALA A 378 7.24 6.39 -4.02
CA ALA A 378 8.34 5.87 -4.82
C ALA A 378 9.48 6.87 -5.07
N LEU A 379 9.32 8.14 -4.68
CA LEU A 379 10.41 9.12 -4.71
C LEU A 379 11.25 9.06 -3.42
N PRO A 380 12.54 9.38 -3.49
CA PRO A 380 13.43 9.34 -2.34
C PRO A 380 13.30 10.57 -1.41
N TYR A 381 12.06 11.03 -1.13
CA TYR A 381 11.83 12.27 -0.38
C TYR A 381 10.68 12.17 0.62
N PHE A 382 10.72 13.01 1.64
CA PHE A 382 9.58 13.35 2.49
C PHE A 382 9.68 14.81 2.97
N SER A 383 8.52 15.45 3.16
CA SER A 383 8.45 16.89 3.41
C SER A 383 7.42 17.24 4.45
N GLU A 384 7.47 18.48 4.96
CA GLU A 384 6.42 19.06 5.81
C GLU A 384 6.05 20.44 5.30
N PHE A 385 4.75 20.74 5.29
CA PHE A 385 4.18 22.00 4.85
C PHE A 385 3.34 22.64 5.95
N SER A 386 3.33 23.97 6.01
CA SER A 386 2.38 24.72 6.84
C SER A 386 0.96 24.60 6.29
N PRO A 387 -0.08 24.98 7.07
CA PRO A 387 -1.46 25.00 6.59
C PRO A 387 -1.68 25.89 5.35
N GLY A 388 -0.79 26.83 5.10
CA GLY A 388 -0.80 27.72 3.93
C GLY A 388 0.06 27.24 2.76
N GLY A 389 0.58 26.00 2.79
CA GLY A 389 1.38 25.42 1.71
C GLY A 389 2.85 25.86 1.66
N ARG A 390 3.36 26.55 2.72
CA ARG A 390 4.79 26.90 2.79
C ARG A 390 5.58 25.67 3.22
N LEU A 391 6.64 25.32 2.49
CA LEU A 391 7.58 24.24 2.85
C LEU A 391 8.27 24.58 4.18
N LEU A 392 8.15 23.67 5.15
CA LEU A 392 8.73 23.77 6.49
C LEU A 392 9.94 22.87 6.70
N PHE A 393 9.96 21.75 5.97
CA PHE A 393 11.00 20.75 6.04
C PHE A 393 11.02 19.94 4.73
N ASN A 394 12.20 19.55 4.29
CA ASN A 394 12.40 18.61 3.20
C ASN A 394 13.64 17.77 3.45
N ALA A 395 13.55 16.47 3.21
CA ALA A 395 14.65 15.54 3.36
C ALA A 395 14.61 14.47 2.27
N GLY A 396 15.78 13.90 1.98
CA GLY A 396 15.94 12.92 0.94
C GLY A 396 16.82 11.75 1.35
N PHE A 397 16.59 10.62 0.70
CA PHE A 397 17.40 9.40 0.76
C PHE A 397 18.39 9.34 -0.39
N PRO A 398 19.40 8.43 -0.33
CA PRO A 398 20.21 8.07 -1.49
C PRO A 398 19.35 7.55 -2.65
N ALA A 399 19.88 7.64 -3.86
CA ALA A 399 19.23 7.09 -5.05
C ALA A 399 18.93 5.58 -4.86
N GLY A 400 17.75 5.15 -5.32
CA GLY A 400 17.28 3.77 -5.19
C GLY A 400 16.68 3.41 -3.82
N VAL A 401 16.58 4.37 -2.90
CA VAL A 401 15.94 4.20 -1.59
C VAL A 401 14.71 5.10 -1.51
N ASN A 402 13.62 4.57 -0.99
CA ASN A 402 12.39 5.33 -0.69
C ASN A 402 11.74 4.82 0.59
N THR A 403 10.63 5.43 0.99
CA THR A 403 9.77 4.95 2.08
C THR A 403 8.33 4.92 1.61
N TYR A 404 7.63 3.83 1.91
CA TYR A 404 6.23 3.68 1.49
C TYR A 404 5.38 4.89 1.95
N ARG A 405 5.50 5.28 3.23
CA ARG A 405 4.89 6.46 3.86
C ARG A 405 5.87 7.11 4.82
N ALA A 406 5.64 8.38 5.15
CA ALA A 406 6.35 9.11 6.19
C ALA A 406 5.36 9.82 7.10
N TYR A 407 5.56 9.70 8.41
CA TYR A 407 4.69 10.29 9.42
C TYR A 407 5.51 11.12 10.41
N ARG A 408 4.84 11.98 11.16
CA ARG A 408 5.43 12.72 12.28
C ARG A 408 4.54 12.61 13.51
N PHE A 409 5.14 12.17 14.61
CA PHE A 409 4.43 12.03 15.88
C PHE A 409 5.28 12.55 17.04
N PRO A 410 4.67 13.16 18.08
CA PRO A 410 5.32 13.27 19.38
C PRO A 410 5.53 11.83 19.90
N TRP A 411 6.78 11.52 20.26
CA TRP A 411 7.13 10.24 20.85
C TRP A 411 7.70 10.46 22.25
N PRO A 412 7.24 9.73 23.28
CA PRO A 412 7.75 9.94 24.64
C PRO A 412 9.27 9.74 24.67
N ALA A 413 9.96 10.70 25.27
CA ALA A 413 11.40 10.69 25.42
C ALA A 413 11.85 9.59 26.41
N GLY A 414 11.94 8.41 25.91
CA GLY A 414 12.61 7.26 26.50
C GLY A 414 13.54 6.68 25.45
N HIS A 415 14.33 7.55 24.79
CA HIS A 415 15.29 7.10 23.79
C HIS A 415 16.25 6.09 24.43
N PRO A 416 16.36 4.87 23.92
CA PRO A 416 17.48 4.04 24.28
C PRO A 416 18.72 4.79 23.82
N GLN A 417 19.43 5.40 24.77
CA GLN A 417 20.78 5.86 24.50
C GLN A 417 21.55 4.65 23.98
N HIS A 418 22.21 4.82 22.84
CA HIS A 418 23.15 3.84 22.34
C HIS A 418 24.10 3.43 23.47
N ARG A 419 23.95 2.18 23.96
CA ARG A 419 24.98 1.50 24.76
C ARG A 419 25.75 0.56 23.86
#